data_b3c5656aa0400743b2c9a0f30272dccb
#
_entry.id   b3c5656aa0400743b2c9a0f30272dccb
#
_cell.length_a   1.000
_cell.length_b   1.000
_cell.length_c   1.000
_cell.angle_alpha   90.00
_cell.angle_beta   90.00
_cell.angle_gamma   90.00
#
_symmetry.space_group_name_H-M   'P 1'
#
loop_
_entity.id
_entity.type
_entity.pdbx_description
1 polymer ?
#
loop_
_entity_poly.entity_id
_entity_poly.type
_entity_poly.pdbx_seq_one_letter_code
_entity_poly.pdbx_strand_id
1 'polypeptide(L)'
;MRPFIHINCAMSADGKIAGSERKQVTISCKEDKDRVKGLRMKYDAILVGVGTVISDDPHLTVKGRPESENQIRVVIDPDGRTPEDAQVVDSRAKTVIITKSDCARSWNGCDVVRCPGSGIDLGYAMSELYAMGIESILVEGGGTTIASFLKAGLFDIFTIYIGSMIIGGKDAPTPADGDGWVKEGGLGLVLKNAERLGDGLLLEYAPR
;
A
#
# COMPACT_ATOMS: atom_id res chain seq x y z
N MET A 1 10.08 13.88 11.85
CA MET A 1 8.64 13.50 12.07
C MET A 1 8.23 12.63 10.92
N ARG A 2 7.17 11.82 11.04
CA ARG A 2 6.62 11.00 9.96
C ARG A 2 5.09 11.15 9.89
N PRO A 3 4.48 10.84 8.76
CA PRO A 3 3.02 10.73 8.64
C PRO A 3 2.44 9.67 9.58
N PHE A 4 1.16 9.79 9.89
CA PHE A 4 0.36 8.68 10.41
C PHE A 4 0.17 7.64 9.31
N ILE A 5 0.44 6.36 9.59
CA ILE A 5 0.46 5.29 8.58
C ILE A 5 -0.58 4.23 8.92
N HIS A 6 -1.56 4.09 8.03
CA HIS A 6 -2.57 3.03 8.08
C HIS A 6 -2.31 2.03 6.95
N ILE A 7 -1.96 0.81 7.29
CA ILE A 7 -1.87 -0.29 6.32
C ILE A 7 -3.24 -0.94 6.20
N ASN A 8 -3.74 -1.07 4.97
CA ASN A 8 -5.01 -1.72 4.69
C ASN A 8 -4.88 -2.73 3.56
N CYS A 9 -5.33 -3.95 3.76
CA CYS A 9 -5.39 -4.94 2.70
C CYS A 9 -6.62 -5.84 2.82
N ALA A 10 -6.96 -6.51 1.71
CA ALA A 10 -7.92 -7.61 1.70
C ALA A 10 -7.18 -8.90 1.36
N MET A 11 -7.54 -10.00 2.03
CA MET A 11 -7.01 -11.34 1.72
C MET A 11 -8.12 -12.38 1.72
N SER A 12 -7.88 -13.48 1.01
CA SER A 12 -8.74 -14.68 1.08
C SER A 12 -8.63 -15.36 2.45
N ALA A 13 -9.52 -16.29 2.74
CA ALA A 13 -9.49 -17.06 3.98
C ALA A 13 -8.20 -17.88 4.18
N ASP A 14 -7.51 -18.19 3.10
CA ASP A 14 -6.20 -18.86 3.09
C ASP A 14 -5.01 -17.88 2.97
N GLY A 15 -5.24 -16.57 3.21
CA GLY A 15 -4.18 -15.56 3.35
C GLY A 15 -3.58 -15.05 2.04
N LYS A 16 -4.30 -15.10 0.92
CA LYS A 16 -3.80 -14.63 -0.38
C LYS A 16 -4.40 -13.28 -0.75
N ILE A 17 -3.56 -12.37 -1.28
CA ILE A 17 -4.00 -11.02 -1.71
C ILE A 17 -4.19 -10.91 -3.24
N ALA A 18 -3.70 -11.88 -3.99
CA ALA A 18 -3.87 -11.98 -5.44
C ALA A 18 -3.71 -13.44 -5.90
N GLY A 19 -4.01 -13.74 -7.16
CA GLY A 19 -3.78 -15.05 -7.77
C GLY A 19 -2.29 -15.37 -7.94
N SER A 20 -1.98 -16.63 -8.32
CA SER A 20 -0.59 -17.10 -8.51
C SER A 20 0.17 -16.33 -9.60
N GLU A 21 -0.54 -15.79 -10.60
CA GLU A 21 0.03 -14.90 -11.63
C GLU A 21 0.18 -13.45 -11.16
N ARG A 22 -0.04 -13.17 -9.89
CA ARG A 22 -0.06 -11.82 -9.28
C ARG A 22 -1.13 -10.88 -9.86
N LYS A 23 -2.10 -11.42 -10.58
CA LYS A 23 -3.25 -10.67 -11.07
C LYS A 23 -4.28 -10.45 -9.95
N GLN A 24 -4.89 -9.26 -9.98
CA GLN A 24 -5.91 -8.87 -9.03
C GLN A 24 -7.08 -9.88 -9.03
N VAL A 25 -7.50 -10.27 -7.84
CA VAL A 25 -8.72 -11.05 -7.59
C VAL A 25 -9.67 -10.20 -6.75
N THR A 26 -10.95 -10.22 -7.08
CA THR A 26 -11.96 -9.50 -6.29
C THR A 26 -12.22 -10.25 -4.98
N ILE A 27 -11.55 -9.85 -3.92
CA ILE A 27 -11.66 -10.44 -2.58
C ILE A 27 -12.72 -9.70 -1.76
N SER A 28 -12.69 -8.37 -1.80
CA SER A 28 -13.57 -7.49 -1.02
C SER A 28 -15.03 -7.57 -1.47
N CYS A 29 -15.95 -7.74 -0.53
CA CYS A 29 -17.39 -7.56 -0.75
C CYS A 29 -17.73 -6.09 -1.01
N LYS A 30 -19.01 -5.80 -1.26
CA LYS A 30 -19.48 -4.43 -1.51
C LYS A 30 -19.21 -3.51 -0.31
N GLU A 31 -19.51 -3.98 0.88
CA GLU A 31 -19.38 -3.23 2.13
C GLU A 31 -17.90 -2.87 2.40
N ASP A 32 -16.97 -3.80 2.14
CA ASP A 32 -15.54 -3.52 2.27
C ASP A 32 -15.05 -2.53 1.20
N LYS A 33 -15.50 -2.63 -0.03
CA LYS A 33 -15.19 -1.65 -1.08
C LYS A 33 -15.69 -0.24 -0.71
N ASP A 34 -16.89 -0.13 -0.15
CA ASP A 34 -17.45 1.14 0.32
C ASP A 34 -16.64 1.68 1.51
N ARG A 35 -16.21 0.81 2.43
CA ARG A 35 -15.29 1.16 3.54
C ARG A 35 -13.96 1.69 3.03
N VAL A 36 -13.31 0.99 2.09
CA VAL A 36 -12.01 1.40 1.51
C VAL A 36 -12.15 2.73 0.78
N LYS A 37 -13.25 2.95 0.04
CA LYS A 37 -13.54 4.26 -0.56
C LYS A 37 -13.60 5.36 0.51
N GLY A 38 -14.26 5.09 1.64
CA GLY A 38 -14.32 6.00 2.78
C GLY A 38 -12.97 6.24 3.44
N LEU A 39 -12.12 5.19 3.53
CA LEU A 39 -10.75 5.34 4.02
C LEU A 39 -9.94 6.27 3.12
N ARG A 40 -9.92 6.03 1.82
CA ARG A 40 -9.18 6.86 0.86
C ARG A 40 -9.51 8.35 0.99
N MET A 41 -10.75 8.70 1.36
CA MET A 41 -11.16 10.10 1.55
C MET A 41 -10.60 10.74 2.83
N LYS A 42 -10.08 9.98 3.78
CA LYS A 42 -9.61 10.46 5.09
C LYS A 42 -8.10 10.71 5.15
N TYR A 43 -7.34 10.19 4.19
CA TYR A 43 -5.89 10.27 4.18
C TYR A 43 -5.41 11.27 3.13
N ASP A 44 -4.27 11.91 3.37
CA ASP A 44 -3.66 12.86 2.44
C ASP A 44 -3.06 12.13 1.23
N ALA A 45 -2.55 10.93 1.44
CA ALA A 45 -1.93 10.14 0.39
C ALA A 45 -2.32 8.66 0.41
N ILE A 46 -2.29 8.04 -0.77
CA ILE A 46 -2.45 6.60 -0.97
C ILE A 46 -1.13 6.05 -1.52
N LEU A 47 -0.58 5.03 -0.85
CA LEU A 47 0.73 4.47 -1.18
C LEU A 47 0.61 3.02 -1.64
N VAL A 48 1.30 2.70 -2.75
CA VAL A 48 1.49 1.33 -3.25
C VAL A 48 2.94 1.09 -3.67
N GLY A 49 3.31 -0.16 -3.82
CA GLY A 49 4.57 -0.55 -4.47
C GLY A 49 4.42 -0.61 -5.99
N VAL A 50 5.53 -0.44 -6.72
CA VAL A 50 5.57 -0.51 -8.20
C VAL A 50 5.06 -1.85 -8.74
N GLY A 51 5.18 -2.95 -8.00
CA GLY A 51 4.60 -4.23 -8.40
C GLY A 51 3.09 -4.13 -8.62
N THR A 52 2.36 -3.42 -7.75
CA THR A 52 0.92 -3.17 -7.88
C THR A 52 0.62 -2.27 -9.08
N VAL A 53 1.46 -1.26 -9.34
CA VAL A 53 1.32 -0.41 -10.53
C VAL A 53 1.43 -1.23 -11.80
N ILE A 54 2.44 -2.11 -11.91
CA ILE A 54 2.69 -2.93 -13.10
C ILE A 54 1.59 -4.00 -13.29
N SER A 55 1.08 -4.60 -12.20
CA SER A 55 0.11 -5.69 -12.30
C SER A 55 -1.31 -5.20 -12.57
N ASP A 56 -1.72 -4.09 -11.95
CA ASP A 56 -3.12 -3.69 -11.84
C ASP A 56 -3.41 -2.33 -12.50
N ASP A 57 -2.38 -1.56 -12.83
CA ASP A 57 -2.46 -0.19 -13.35
C ASP A 57 -3.54 0.66 -12.65
N PRO A 58 -3.47 0.84 -11.33
CA PRO A 58 -4.53 1.46 -10.56
C PRO A 58 -4.52 2.99 -10.73
N HIS A 59 -5.70 3.61 -10.72
CA HIS A 59 -5.80 5.08 -10.68
C HIS A 59 -5.37 5.69 -9.34
N LEU A 60 -5.54 4.98 -8.24
CA LEU A 60 -5.38 5.45 -6.85
C LEU A 60 -6.14 6.75 -6.55
N THR A 61 -7.26 6.97 -7.21
CA THR A 61 -8.14 8.12 -7.01
C THR A 61 -9.51 7.66 -6.52
N VAL A 62 -10.31 8.58 -6.01
CA VAL A 62 -11.70 8.29 -5.58
C VAL A 62 -12.66 8.65 -6.70
N LYS A 63 -13.31 7.65 -7.29
CA LYS A 63 -14.28 7.85 -8.38
C LYS A 63 -15.41 8.82 -7.98
N GLY A 64 -15.62 9.83 -8.82
CA GLY A 64 -16.68 10.84 -8.64
C GLY A 64 -16.24 12.05 -7.80
N ARG A 65 -14.95 12.16 -7.46
CA ARG A 65 -14.34 13.34 -6.84
C ARG A 65 -13.75 14.29 -7.90
N PRO A 66 -13.78 15.62 -7.69
CA PRO A 66 -12.98 16.54 -8.51
C PRO A 66 -11.50 16.19 -8.44
N GLU A 67 -10.79 16.36 -9.55
CA GLU A 67 -9.34 16.04 -9.63
C GLU A 67 -8.51 16.81 -8.60
N SER A 68 -8.85 18.06 -8.35
CA SER A 68 -8.19 18.91 -7.34
C SER A 68 -8.34 18.43 -5.88
N GLU A 69 -9.27 17.52 -5.63
CA GLU A 69 -9.53 16.95 -4.30
C GLU A 69 -9.02 15.52 -4.15
N ASN A 70 -8.40 14.95 -5.17
CA ASN A 70 -7.82 13.62 -5.09
C ASN A 70 -6.61 13.60 -4.14
N GLN A 71 -6.46 12.47 -3.46
CA GLN A 71 -5.30 12.20 -2.62
C GLN A 71 -4.00 12.17 -3.44
N ILE A 72 -2.90 12.53 -2.81
CA ILE A 72 -1.58 12.36 -3.40
C ILE A 72 -1.31 10.86 -3.58
N ARG A 73 -0.85 10.48 -4.74
CA ARG A 73 -0.46 9.11 -5.05
C ARG A 73 1.02 8.94 -4.72
N VAL A 74 1.36 7.89 -3.98
CA VAL A 74 2.76 7.59 -3.64
C VAL A 74 3.10 6.20 -4.16
N VAL A 75 4.19 6.09 -4.93
CA VAL A 75 4.67 4.81 -5.47
C VAL A 75 6.07 4.52 -4.95
N ILE A 76 6.27 3.38 -4.28
CA ILE A 76 7.61 2.89 -3.95
C ILE A 76 8.13 2.13 -5.17
N ASP A 77 9.14 2.70 -5.82
CA ASP A 77 9.73 2.18 -7.05
C ASP A 77 11.27 2.29 -7.01
N PRO A 78 11.95 1.39 -6.33
CA PRO A 78 13.40 1.50 -6.12
C PRO A 78 14.21 1.70 -7.41
N ASP A 79 13.81 1.04 -8.48
CA ASP A 79 14.58 0.91 -9.73
C ASP A 79 13.99 1.70 -10.91
N GLY A 80 12.94 2.49 -10.65
CA GLY A 80 12.32 3.31 -11.70
C GLY A 80 11.56 2.51 -12.76
N ARG A 81 10.82 1.48 -12.35
CA ARG A 81 10.10 0.58 -13.27
C ARG A 81 8.68 1.05 -13.60
N THR A 82 8.17 2.07 -12.94
CA THR A 82 6.83 2.63 -13.21
C THR A 82 6.73 3.02 -14.69
N PRO A 83 5.76 2.49 -15.46
CA PRO A 83 5.57 2.87 -16.84
C PRO A 83 5.22 4.37 -16.99
N GLU A 84 5.66 5.00 -18.08
CA GLU A 84 5.39 6.42 -18.33
C GLU A 84 3.91 6.70 -18.65
N ASP A 85 3.20 5.69 -19.11
CA ASP A 85 1.78 5.70 -19.46
C ASP A 85 0.89 5.11 -18.35
N ALA A 86 1.46 4.74 -17.19
CA ALA A 86 0.69 4.21 -16.07
C ALA A 86 -0.31 5.25 -15.55
N GLN A 87 -1.49 4.78 -15.14
CA GLN A 87 -2.55 5.66 -14.65
C GLN A 87 -2.17 6.47 -13.40
N VAL A 88 -1.22 5.98 -12.61
CA VAL A 88 -0.71 6.71 -11.42
C VAL A 88 0.13 7.94 -11.75
N VAL A 89 0.62 8.10 -12.98
CA VAL A 89 1.44 9.25 -13.40
C VAL A 89 0.68 10.27 -14.26
N ASP A 90 -0.61 10.05 -14.49
CA ASP A 90 -1.44 11.02 -15.21
C ASP A 90 -1.75 12.28 -14.37
N SER A 91 -2.36 13.28 -15.02
CA SER A 91 -2.64 14.59 -14.41
C SER A 91 -3.79 14.61 -13.39
N ARG A 92 -4.51 13.49 -13.18
CA ARG A 92 -5.71 13.44 -12.32
C ARG A 92 -5.44 13.64 -10.82
N ALA A 93 -4.21 13.46 -10.38
CA ALA A 93 -3.77 13.76 -9.02
C ALA A 93 -2.25 13.97 -8.99
N LYS A 94 -1.76 14.63 -7.94
CA LYS A 94 -0.31 14.69 -7.70
C LYS A 94 0.26 13.31 -7.43
N THR A 95 1.47 13.05 -7.93
CA THR A 95 2.17 11.79 -7.70
C THR A 95 3.58 12.03 -7.20
N VAL A 96 3.97 11.27 -6.19
CA VAL A 96 5.34 11.20 -5.66
C VAL A 96 5.87 9.79 -5.87
N ILE A 97 7.01 9.65 -6.54
CA ILE A 97 7.67 8.37 -6.75
C ILE A 97 8.93 8.32 -5.88
N ILE A 98 9.05 7.26 -5.08
CA ILE A 98 10.17 7.05 -4.16
C ILE A 98 11.14 6.07 -4.80
N THR A 99 12.36 6.51 -5.05
CA THR A 99 13.41 5.73 -5.72
C THR A 99 14.68 5.65 -4.89
N LYS A 100 15.61 4.79 -5.30
CA LYS A 100 16.99 4.81 -4.82
C LYS A 100 17.73 6.04 -5.36
N SER A 101 18.80 6.44 -4.71
CA SER A 101 19.61 7.60 -5.08
C SER A 101 20.23 7.52 -6.48
N ASP A 102 20.58 6.32 -6.95
CA ASP A 102 21.18 6.05 -8.25
C ASP A 102 20.15 5.93 -9.41
N CYS A 103 18.87 5.96 -9.11
CA CYS A 103 17.83 5.99 -10.14
C CYS A 103 17.78 7.38 -10.81
N ALA A 104 18.25 7.45 -12.05
CA ALA A 104 18.23 8.69 -12.83
C ALA A 104 16.86 9.02 -13.43
N ARG A 105 15.89 8.12 -13.35
CA ARG A 105 14.58 8.26 -13.99
C ARG A 105 13.73 9.34 -13.31
N SER A 106 12.94 10.03 -14.12
CA SER A 106 11.90 10.96 -13.69
C SER A 106 10.66 10.78 -14.56
N TRP A 107 9.52 11.23 -14.04
CA TRP A 107 8.23 11.16 -14.75
C TRP A 107 7.66 12.57 -14.88
N ASN A 108 7.12 12.88 -16.06
CA ASN A 108 6.56 14.20 -16.30
C ASN A 108 5.40 14.49 -15.30
N GLY A 109 5.46 15.64 -14.65
CA GLY A 109 4.44 16.06 -13.68
C GLY A 109 4.45 15.33 -12.33
N CYS A 110 5.45 14.46 -12.06
CA CYS A 110 5.60 13.77 -10.79
C CYS A 110 6.79 14.31 -9.98
N ASP A 111 6.63 14.38 -8.67
CA ASP A 111 7.74 14.58 -7.75
C ASP A 111 8.51 13.28 -7.54
N VAL A 112 9.83 13.35 -7.34
CA VAL A 112 10.67 12.18 -7.08
C VAL A 112 11.48 12.37 -5.80
N VAL A 113 11.23 11.51 -4.83
CA VAL A 113 12.03 11.39 -3.60
C VAL A 113 13.09 10.32 -3.81
N ARG A 114 14.37 10.72 -3.74
CA ARG A 114 15.51 9.79 -3.88
C ARG A 114 16.09 9.45 -2.52
N CYS A 115 15.90 8.20 -2.10
CA CYS A 115 16.44 7.72 -0.83
C CYS A 115 17.97 7.55 -0.91
N PRO A 116 18.73 8.00 0.07
CA PRO A 116 20.17 7.75 0.11
C PRO A 116 20.49 6.26 0.30
N GLY A 117 21.64 5.84 -0.20
CA GLY A 117 22.11 4.44 -0.10
C GLY A 117 21.62 3.53 -1.22
N SER A 118 21.78 2.23 -1.05
CA SER A 118 21.54 1.20 -2.08
C SER A 118 20.09 0.64 -2.07
N GLY A 119 19.24 1.11 -1.17
CA GLY A 119 17.85 0.65 -0.99
C GLY A 119 16.91 1.79 -0.67
N ILE A 120 15.65 1.47 -0.42
CA ILE A 120 14.68 2.43 0.09
C ILE A 120 14.78 2.49 1.61
N ASP A 121 15.26 3.60 2.14
CA ASP A 121 15.10 3.93 3.55
C ASP A 121 13.69 4.49 3.76
N LEU A 122 12.80 3.65 4.32
CA LEU A 122 11.42 4.05 4.58
C LEU A 122 11.32 5.17 5.61
N GLY A 123 12.22 5.21 6.61
CA GLY A 123 12.24 6.28 7.60
C GLY A 123 12.55 7.63 6.96
N TYR A 124 13.57 7.67 6.10
CA TYR A 124 13.90 8.85 5.30
C TYR A 124 12.74 9.23 4.38
N ALA A 125 12.22 8.27 3.59
CA ALA A 125 11.13 8.52 2.66
C ALA A 125 9.90 9.11 3.36
N MET A 126 9.51 8.56 4.51
CA MET A 126 8.38 9.09 5.29
C MET A 126 8.66 10.49 5.85
N SER A 127 9.90 10.81 6.22
CA SER A 127 10.26 12.16 6.67
C SER A 127 10.18 13.18 5.54
N GLU A 128 10.57 12.82 4.32
CA GLU A 128 10.44 13.68 3.13
C GLU A 128 8.98 13.92 2.76
N LEU A 129 8.14 12.86 2.78
CA LEU A 129 6.70 13.01 2.54
C LEU A 129 6.05 13.94 3.58
N TYR A 130 6.45 13.80 4.86
CA TYR A 130 5.96 14.69 5.91
C TYR A 130 6.40 16.16 5.68
N ALA A 131 7.63 16.38 5.23
CA ALA A 131 8.12 17.72 4.86
C ALA A 131 7.39 18.33 3.66
N MET A 132 6.82 17.48 2.78
CA MET A 132 5.94 17.89 1.67
C MET A 132 4.50 18.20 2.12
N GLY A 133 4.19 18.10 3.42
CA GLY A 133 2.87 18.35 4.00
C GLY A 133 1.93 17.16 3.98
N ILE A 134 2.44 15.95 3.76
CA ILE A 134 1.65 14.70 3.83
C ILE A 134 1.68 14.21 5.28
N GLU A 135 0.60 14.40 6.01
CA GLU A 135 0.51 14.07 7.43
C GLU A 135 -0.08 12.68 7.68
N SER A 136 -0.78 12.11 6.69
CA SER A 136 -1.41 10.79 6.79
C SER A 136 -1.32 10.00 5.47
N ILE A 137 -1.04 8.69 5.58
CA ILE A 137 -0.85 7.79 4.43
C ILE A 137 -1.65 6.52 4.62
N LEU A 138 -2.42 6.16 3.59
CA LEU A 138 -3.03 4.84 3.47
C LEU A 138 -2.15 3.95 2.58
N VAL A 139 -1.55 2.92 3.16
CA VAL A 139 -0.75 1.91 2.43
C VAL A 139 -1.68 0.79 1.99
N GLU A 140 -1.88 0.65 0.67
CA GLU A 140 -2.87 -0.29 0.13
C GLU A 140 -2.26 -1.49 -0.59
N GLY A 141 -0.94 -1.57 -0.66
CA GLY A 141 -0.54 -2.78 -1.28
C GLY A 141 0.83 -2.93 -1.89
N GLY A 142 0.86 -4.11 -2.42
CA GLY A 142 1.85 -5.10 -2.64
C GLY A 142 2.37 -5.74 -1.35
N GLY A 143 2.33 -7.06 -1.28
CA GLY A 143 2.76 -7.81 -0.08
C GLY A 143 4.19 -7.46 0.35
N THR A 144 5.09 -7.21 -0.60
CA THR A 144 6.48 -6.76 -0.30
C THR A 144 6.51 -5.37 0.33
N THR A 145 5.66 -4.44 -0.14
CA THR A 145 5.56 -3.09 0.41
C THR A 145 5.03 -3.14 1.84
N ILE A 146 3.93 -3.86 2.06
CA ILE A 146 3.36 -4.06 3.41
C ILE A 146 4.40 -4.69 4.33
N ALA A 147 5.07 -5.77 3.91
CA ALA A 147 6.12 -6.41 4.69
C ALA A 147 7.25 -5.44 5.08
N SER A 148 7.63 -4.52 4.18
CA SER A 148 8.68 -3.54 4.44
C SER A 148 8.26 -2.54 5.53
N PHE A 149 7.02 -2.04 5.50
CA PHE A 149 6.48 -1.18 6.56
C PHE A 149 6.37 -1.91 7.91
N LEU A 150 5.88 -3.14 7.90
CA LEU A 150 5.77 -3.97 9.10
C LEU A 150 7.15 -4.25 9.71
N LYS A 151 8.16 -4.62 8.88
CA LYS A 151 9.53 -4.86 9.32
C LYS A 151 10.20 -3.62 9.91
N ALA A 152 9.92 -2.46 9.33
CA ALA A 152 10.43 -1.18 9.82
C ALA A 152 9.71 -0.66 11.06
N GLY A 153 8.59 -1.27 11.48
CA GLY A 153 7.74 -0.77 12.57
C GLY A 153 7.08 0.58 12.22
N LEU A 154 6.93 0.88 10.93
CA LEU A 154 6.41 2.14 10.44
C LEU A 154 4.92 2.00 10.09
N PHE A 155 4.09 1.82 11.10
CA PHE A 155 2.63 1.83 10.97
C PHE A 155 1.97 2.14 12.32
N ASP A 156 0.78 2.69 12.27
CA ASP A 156 -0.02 3.03 13.46
C ASP A 156 -1.27 2.15 13.54
N ILE A 157 -1.85 1.81 12.38
CA ILE A 157 -2.98 0.88 12.24
C ILE A 157 -2.69 -0.11 11.10
N PHE A 158 -3.10 -1.35 11.30
CA PHE A 158 -3.14 -2.37 10.26
C PHE A 158 -4.52 -3.01 10.21
N THR A 159 -5.27 -2.78 9.13
CA THR A 159 -6.56 -3.44 8.90
C THR A 159 -6.46 -4.50 7.82
N ILE A 160 -7.11 -5.63 8.08
CA ILE A 160 -7.20 -6.77 7.16
C ILE A 160 -8.68 -7.14 6.99
N TYR A 161 -9.18 -7.07 5.76
CA TYR A 161 -10.42 -7.72 5.41
C TYR A 161 -10.15 -9.15 4.95
N ILE A 162 -10.82 -10.13 5.56
CA ILE A 162 -10.75 -11.54 5.18
C ILE A 162 -12.02 -11.88 4.42
N GLY A 163 -11.90 -12.06 3.10
CA GLY A 163 -13.00 -12.45 2.23
C GLY A 163 -13.30 -13.95 2.33
N SER A 164 -14.58 -14.30 2.20
CA SER A 164 -15.08 -15.69 2.27
C SER A 164 -14.79 -16.47 0.99
N MET A 165 -13.51 -16.62 0.67
CA MET A 165 -13.04 -17.37 -0.50
C MET A 165 -11.67 -17.98 -0.28
N ILE A 166 -11.32 -18.98 -1.07
CA ILE A 166 -10.00 -19.61 -1.16
C ILE A 166 -9.41 -19.25 -2.52
N ILE A 167 -8.16 -18.79 -2.54
CA ILE A 167 -7.40 -18.55 -3.78
C ILE A 167 -6.40 -19.68 -4.01
N GLY A 168 -5.70 -20.12 -2.96
CA GLY A 168 -4.68 -21.17 -3.08
C GLY A 168 -3.41 -20.68 -3.80
N GLY A 169 -2.58 -21.65 -4.20
CA GLY A 169 -1.36 -21.41 -4.94
C GLY A 169 -0.14 -21.12 -4.05
N LYS A 170 0.93 -21.90 -4.26
CA LYS A 170 2.17 -21.76 -3.52
C LYS A 170 2.79 -20.37 -3.70
N ASP A 171 2.75 -19.84 -4.93
CA ASP A 171 3.39 -18.60 -5.33
C ASP A 171 2.44 -17.38 -5.31
N ALA A 172 1.17 -17.60 -4.89
CA ALA A 172 0.21 -16.52 -4.72
C ALA A 172 0.63 -15.61 -3.55
N PRO A 173 0.68 -14.28 -3.76
CA PRO A 173 1.21 -13.36 -2.76
C PRO A 173 0.35 -13.29 -1.51
N THR A 174 0.99 -12.95 -0.39
CA THR A 174 0.39 -12.77 0.93
C THR A 174 0.48 -11.32 1.39
N PRO A 175 -0.21 -10.91 2.48
CA PRO A 175 -0.07 -9.56 3.03
C PRO A 175 1.36 -9.20 3.47
N ALA A 176 2.24 -10.17 3.70
CA ALA A 176 3.60 -9.93 4.17
C ALA A 176 4.61 -10.83 3.44
N ASP A 177 4.81 -10.55 2.16
CA ASP A 177 5.77 -11.25 1.31
C ASP A 177 7.23 -10.84 1.61
N GLY A 178 8.17 -11.62 1.08
CA GLY A 178 9.62 -11.43 1.20
C GLY A 178 10.26 -12.43 2.16
N ASP A 179 11.43 -12.10 2.71
CA ASP A 179 12.24 -13.03 3.52
C ASP A 179 11.64 -13.42 4.87
N GLY A 180 10.47 -12.89 5.21
CA GLY A 180 9.83 -13.12 6.50
C GLY A 180 10.66 -12.62 7.69
N TRP A 181 10.36 -13.13 8.87
CA TRP A 181 11.13 -12.90 10.10
C TRP A 181 11.95 -14.13 10.42
N VAL A 182 13.28 -13.95 10.57
CA VAL A 182 14.25 -15.05 10.71
C VAL A 182 14.37 -15.56 12.15
N LYS A 183 13.74 -14.90 13.12
CA LYS A 183 13.82 -15.24 14.54
C LYS A 183 12.47 -15.63 15.12
N GLU A 184 12.56 -16.38 16.22
CA GLU A 184 11.43 -16.87 17.00
C GLU A 184 10.36 -15.80 17.19
N GLY A 185 9.17 -16.00 16.60
CA GLY A 185 7.96 -15.29 16.97
C GLY A 185 7.41 -14.23 16.02
N GLY A 186 8.05 -13.89 14.90
CA GLY A 186 7.50 -12.89 13.98
C GLY A 186 7.27 -11.50 14.61
N LEU A 187 6.39 -10.68 14.02
CA LEU A 187 5.99 -9.37 14.55
C LEU A 187 4.74 -9.51 15.44
N GLY A 188 4.88 -9.13 16.72
CA GLY A 188 3.73 -9.10 17.64
C GLY A 188 2.79 -7.94 17.33
N LEU A 189 1.49 -8.22 17.29
CA LEU A 189 0.42 -7.25 17.07
C LEU A 189 -0.56 -7.27 18.25
N VAL A 190 -1.28 -6.16 18.44
CA VAL A 190 -2.39 -6.06 19.38
C VAL A 190 -3.69 -5.98 18.59
N LEU A 191 -4.56 -6.97 18.70
CA LEU A 191 -5.90 -6.93 18.13
C LEU A 191 -6.74 -5.85 18.83
N LYS A 192 -7.23 -4.88 18.09
CA LYS A 192 -8.06 -3.76 18.55
C LYS A 192 -9.53 -3.99 18.26
N ASN A 193 -9.85 -4.52 17.09
CA ASN A 193 -11.23 -4.81 16.68
C ASN A 193 -11.28 -6.05 15.80
N ALA A 194 -12.40 -6.77 15.89
CA ALA A 194 -12.77 -7.87 15.01
C ALA A 194 -14.28 -7.84 14.80
N GLU A 195 -14.72 -7.63 13.57
CA GLU A 195 -16.13 -7.54 13.25
C GLU A 195 -16.49 -8.20 11.93
N ARG A 196 -17.72 -8.68 11.83
CA ARG A 196 -18.26 -9.16 10.55
C ARG A 196 -18.58 -7.96 9.66
N LEU A 197 -18.07 -8.01 8.42
CA LEU A 197 -18.34 -6.98 7.40
C LEU A 197 -18.81 -7.67 6.10
N GLY A 198 -20.08 -7.53 5.80
CA GLY A 198 -20.71 -8.25 4.69
C GLY A 198 -20.63 -9.76 4.88
N ASP A 199 -20.02 -10.45 3.93
CA ASP A 199 -19.78 -11.90 3.97
C ASP A 199 -18.41 -12.28 4.55
N GLY A 200 -17.57 -11.30 4.92
CA GLY A 200 -16.23 -11.50 5.44
C GLY A 200 -16.03 -11.00 6.87
N LEU A 201 -14.77 -10.87 7.25
CA LEU A 201 -14.35 -10.44 8.58
C LEU A 201 -13.35 -9.28 8.45
N LEU A 202 -13.57 -8.19 9.16
CA LEU A 202 -12.62 -7.08 9.28
C LEU A 202 -11.88 -7.18 10.60
N LEU A 203 -10.54 -7.19 10.54
CA LEU A 203 -9.66 -7.16 11.69
C LEU A 203 -8.88 -5.86 11.71
N GLU A 204 -8.72 -5.26 12.90
CA GLU A 204 -7.87 -4.09 13.11
C GLU A 204 -6.82 -4.39 14.18
N TYR A 205 -5.57 -4.08 13.84
CA TYR A 205 -4.41 -4.26 14.71
C TYR A 205 -3.65 -2.95 14.92
N ALA A 206 -2.98 -2.86 16.08
CA ALA A 206 -1.94 -1.87 16.36
C ALA A 206 -0.59 -2.56 16.58
N PRO A 207 0.54 -1.85 16.44
CA PRO A 207 1.83 -2.35 16.88
C PRO A 207 1.81 -2.68 18.39
N ARG A 208 2.63 -3.65 18.78
CA ARG A 208 2.76 -4.05 20.19
C ARG A 208 3.75 -3.15 20.91
#